data_c9ebf425532d6113f8e856910d315f6f
#
_entry.id   c9ebf425532d6113f8e856910d315f6f
#
_cell.length_a   1.000
_cell.length_b   1.000
_cell.length_c   1.000
_cell.angle_alpha   90.00
_cell.angle_beta   90.00
_cell.angle_gamma   90.00
#
_symmetry.space_group_name_H-M   'P 1'
#
loop_
_entity.id
_entity.type
_entity.pdbx_description
1 polymer ?
#
loop_
_entity_poly.entity_id
_entity_poly.type
_entity_poly.pdbx_seq_one_letter_code
_entity_poly.pdbx_strand_id
1 'polypeptide(L)'
;LSGLKGHKTGGSIHFIINNQIGFTTNPRFSRSSPYCSDVARMIEAPIFHVNGDHPEAVVHVAKVATEFRQQFGKPVVIDMFCYRRFGHNESDEPAFTQPIMYRKIKSHPTAAEIYSRQLVDEGVVTEADVQKMRADFREHLDQEFEASDSFKPNKADWLDGKWSGIGFAEDEARRGDTGVDLEVLKDVGRQITKLPGDFQAHRTVKRLIDRRREMIEKGDSIDWAMAEHLAMGTLLREHYPVRFSGQDVERGTFSQRHAVLIDQETERRYTPLKSVSPDQGRFEIINSMLSEEAVLGFEYGYSLAEPNALVVWEAQFGDFANGAQVVIDQFISSGERKWLRMS
;
A
#
# COMPACT_ATOMS: atom_id res chain seq x y z
N LEU A 1 6.55 -0.06 8.30
CA LEU A 1 6.00 1.20 7.74
C LEU A 1 5.67 2.24 8.82
N SER A 2 5.29 1.81 10.02
CA SER A 2 4.90 2.75 11.08
C SER A 2 6.06 3.69 11.47
N GLY A 3 5.76 4.98 11.51
CA GLY A 3 6.72 6.02 11.91
C GLY A 3 7.80 6.38 10.89
N LEU A 4 7.91 5.70 9.76
CA LEU A 4 8.91 6.00 8.75
C LEU A 4 8.55 7.23 7.91
N LYS A 5 9.53 8.11 7.72
CA LYS A 5 9.40 9.27 6.84
C LYS A 5 9.20 8.80 5.40
N GLY A 6 8.21 9.39 4.72
CA GLY A 6 7.95 9.10 3.31
C GLY A 6 7.13 7.84 3.03
N HIS A 7 6.81 7.03 4.06
CA HIS A 7 5.98 5.83 3.95
C HIS A 7 4.72 5.92 4.82
N LYS A 8 4.04 7.05 4.76
CA LYS A 8 2.82 7.28 5.55
C LYS A 8 1.62 6.62 4.90
N THR A 9 0.95 5.73 5.63
CA THR A 9 -0.27 5.04 5.20
C THR A 9 -1.55 5.73 5.70
N GLY A 10 -1.44 6.71 6.59
CA GLY A 10 -2.60 7.29 7.28
C GLY A 10 -3.23 6.34 8.30
N GLY A 11 -2.48 5.35 8.73
CA GLY A 11 -2.94 4.27 9.60
C GLY A 11 -3.67 3.16 8.84
N SER A 12 -3.64 1.96 9.39
CA SER A 12 -4.33 0.79 8.88
C SER A 12 -5.07 0.07 10.02
N ILE A 13 -6.18 -0.57 9.71
CA ILE A 13 -6.89 -1.44 10.64
C ILE A 13 -6.55 -2.88 10.25
N HIS A 14 -5.88 -3.60 11.14
CA HIS A 14 -5.59 -5.02 10.98
C HIS A 14 -6.66 -5.82 11.71
N PHE A 15 -7.63 -6.32 10.97
CA PHE A 15 -8.70 -7.14 11.51
C PHE A 15 -8.32 -8.62 11.38
N ILE A 16 -7.95 -9.23 12.50
CA ILE A 16 -7.52 -10.62 12.57
C ILE A 16 -8.71 -11.50 12.92
N ILE A 17 -9.13 -12.34 11.99
CA ILE A 17 -10.11 -13.40 12.24
C ILE A 17 -9.35 -14.58 12.87
N ASN A 18 -9.18 -14.52 14.18
CA ASN A 18 -8.44 -15.51 14.94
C ASN A 18 -9.29 -16.76 15.19
N ASN A 19 -9.46 -17.56 14.15
CA ASN A 19 -10.22 -18.79 14.22
C ASN A 19 -9.49 -19.99 14.84
N GLN A 20 -8.29 -19.78 15.39
CA GLN A 20 -7.46 -20.71 16.13
C GLN A 20 -7.00 -21.94 15.34
N ILE A 21 -7.17 -21.98 14.04
CA ILE A 21 -6.76 -23.10 13.21
C ILE A 21 -5.73 -22.67 12.16
N GLY A 22 -4.68 -23.47 11.99
CA GLY A 22 -3.67 -23.33 10.93
C GLY A 22 -3.63 -24.61 10.09
N PHE A 23 -4.75 -24.96 9.44
CA PHE A 23 -4.97 -26.20 8.70
C PHE A 23 -4.73 -27.42 9.60
N THR A 24 -3.60 -28.11 9.46
CA THR A 24 -3.26 -29.28 10.30
C THR A 24 -2.47 -28.92 11.55
N THR A 25 -2.01 -27.67 11.69
CA THR A 25 -1.13 -27.24 12.77
C THR A 25 -1.92 -26.94 14.05
N ASN A 26 -1.55 -27.59 15.14
CA ASN A 26 -2.14 -27.33 16.44
C ASN A 26 -1.81 -25.88 16.89
N PRO A 27 -2.77 -25.12 17.44
CA PRO A 27 -2.55 -23.75 17.90
C PRO A 27 -1.37 -23.53 18.82
N ARG A 28 -1.01 -24.54 19.62
CA ARG A 28 0.16 -24.48 20.53
C ARG A 28 1.50 -24.36 19.81
N PHE A 29 1.57 -24.76 18.55
CA PHE A 29 2.78 -24.79 17.74
C PHE A 29 2.76 -23.81 16.57
N SER A 30 1.68 -23.04 16.46
CA SER A 30 1.49 -22.15 15.30
C SER A 30 2.26 -20.84 15.37
N ARG A 31 2.76 -20.47 16.55
CA ARG A 31 3.53 -19.24 16.75
C ARG A 31 4.42 -19.34 17.99
N SER A 32 5.43 -18.46 18.07
CA SER A 32 6.35 -18.38 19.19
C SER A 32 5.88 -17.49 20.35
N SER A 33 4.85 -16.68 20.13
CA SER A 33 4.27 -15.79 21.14
C SER A 33 2.84 -16.20 21.50
N PRO A 34 2.30 -15.80 22.68
CA PRO A 34 0.94 -16.13 23.10
C PRO A 34 -0.14 -15.63 22.13
N TYR A 35 0.01 -14.43 21.56
CA TYR A 35 -0.97 -13.80 20.70
C TYR A 35 -0.41 -13.54 19.30
N CYS A 36 -1.24 -13.76 18.28
CA CYS A 36 -0.88 -13.41 16.89
C CYS A 36 -0.65 -11.91 16.70
N SER A 37 -1.27 -11.09 17.55
CA SER A 37 -1.15 -9.62 17.54
C SER A 37 0.11 -9.09 18.23
N ASP A 38 0.95 -9.93 18.87
CA ASP A 38 2.13 -9.47 19.63
C ASP A 38 3.14 -8.70 18.77
N VAL A 39 3.20 -8.96 17.47
CA VAL A 39 4.06 -8.20 16.52
C VAL A 39 3.71 -6.72 16.46
N ALA A 40 2.44 -6.36 16.72
CA ALA A 40 1.98 -4.98 16.72
C ALA A 40 2.47 -4.18 17.94
N ARG A 41 2.92 -4.84 18.99
CA ARG A 41 3.51 -4.17 20.18
C ARG A 41 4.80 -3.44 19.85
N MET A 42 5.55 -3.91 18.84
CA MET A 42 6.79 -3.27 18.41
C MET A 42 6.55 -1.84 17.88
N ILE A 43 5.37 -1.57 17.37
CA ILE A 43 4.99 -0.26 16.84
C ILE A 43 4.01 0.48 17.75
N GLU A 44 3.82 -0.01 18.97
CA GLU A 44 2.91 0.59 19.99
C GLU A 44 1.48 0.79 19.45
N ALA A 45 1.02 -0.10 18.55
CA ALA A 45 -0.34 -0.05 18.05
C ALA A 45 -1.32 -0.54 19.12
N PRO A 46 -2.46 0.12 19.34
CA PRO A 46 -3.54 -0.42 20.15
C PRO A 46 -4.01 -1.77 19.64
N ILE A 47 -4.24 -2.71 20.56
CA ILE A 47 -4.72 -4.06 20.26
C ILE A 47 -6.00 -4.29 21.04
N PHE A 48 -7.08 -4.60 20.32
CA PHE A 48 -8.37 -4.98 20.90
C PHE A 48 -8.55 -6.48 20.76
N HIS A 49 -8.75 -7.19 21.87
CA HIS A 49 -9.17 -8.58 21.86
C HIS A 49 -10.68 -8.64 22.07
N VAL A 50 -11.39 -9.25 21.13
CA VAL A 50 -12.85 -9.33 21.18
C VAL A 50 -13.35 -10.73 20.87
N ASN A 51 -14.40 -11.16 21.57
CA ASN A 51 -15.04 -12.45 21.33
C ASN A 51 -15.99 -12.35 20.12
N GLY A 52 -15.75 -13.19 19.11
CA GLY A 52 -16.59 -13.25 17.91
C GLY A 52 -18.03 -13.73 18.13
N ASP A 53 -18.32 -14.37 19.27
CA ASP A 53 -19.70 -14.74 19.66
C ASP A 53 -20.50 -13.56 20.24
N HIS A 54 -19.88 -12.39 20.38
CA HIS A 54 -20.52 -11.19 20.92
C HIS A 54 -20.56 -10.06 19.86
N PRO A 55 -21.55 -10.04 18.95
CA PRO A 55 -21.58 -9.14 17.80
C PRO A 55 -21.54 -7.66 18.19
N GLU A 56 -22.21 -7.25 19.26
CA GLU A 56 -22.19 -5.84 19.71
C GLU A 56 -20.81 -5.39 20.14
N ALA A 57 -20.07 -6.24 20.86
CA ALA A 57 -18.70 -5.95 21.24
C ALA A 57 -17.78 -5.83 20.01
N VAL A 58 -17.97 -6.69 19.01
CA VAL A 58 -17.23 -6.62 17.74
C VAL A 58 -17.51 -5.31 17.02
N VAL A 59 -18.77 -4.92 16.90
CA VAL A 59 -19.17 -3.64 16.28
C VAL A 59 -18.63 -2.44 17.07
N HIS A 60 -18.71 -2.48 18.39
CA HIS A 60 -18.16 -1.42 19.24
C HIS A 60 -16.65 -1.25 19.03
N VAL A 61 -15.90 -2.33 19.09
CA VAL A 61 -14.44 -2.31 18.87
C VAL A 61 -14.09 -1.82 17.45
N ALA A 62 -14.84 -2.24 16.44
CA ALA A 62 -14.65 -1.78 15.07
C ALA A 62 -14.85 -0.26 14.94
N LYS A 63 -15.86 0.29 15.59
CA LYS A 63 -16.09 1.76 15.65
C LYS A 63 -14.92 2.48 16.32
N VAL A 64 -14.51 2.04 17.51
CA VAL A 64 -13.39 2.65 18.25
C VAL A 64 -12.10 2.57 17.45
N ALA A 65 -11.81 1.43 16.81
CA ALA A 65 -10.63 1.26 15.98
C ALA A 65 -10.66 2.20 14.75
N THR A 66 -11.83 2.38 14.14
CA THR A 66 -12.00 3.29 13.01
C THR A 66 -11.80 4.75 13.43
N GLU A 67 -12.40 5.16 14.51
CA GLU A 67 -12.23 6.50 15.08
C GLU A 67 -10.78 6.78 15.44
N PHE A 68 -10.10 5.84 16.10
CA PHE A 68 -8.68 5.95 16.43
C PHE A 68 -7.82 6.13 15.17
N ARG A 69 -8.02 5.27 14.16
CA ARG A 69 -7.30 5.35 12.90
C ARG A 69 -7.54 6.70 12.21
N GLN A 70 -8.77 7.16 12.15
CA GLN A 70 -9.12 8.42 11.49
C GLN A 70 -8.56 9.64 12.24
N GLN A 71 -8.62 9.63 13.56
CA GLN A 71 -8.17 10.77 14.38
C GLN A 71 -6.65 10.89 14.43
N PHE A 72 -5.94 9.76 14.57
CA PHE A 72 -4.49 9.75 14.82
C PHE A 72 -3.65 9.38 13.61
N GLY A 73 -4.24 8.84 12.53
CA GLY A 73 -3.49 8.36 11.36
C GLY A 73 -2.50 7.24 11.69
N LYS A 74 -2.81 6.43 12.73
CA LYS A 74 -1.95 5.35 13.24
C LYS A 74 -2.59 3.99 13.03
N PRO A 75 -1.80 2.91 12.93
CA PRO A 75 -2.32 1.55 12.85
C PRO A 75 -3.00 1.13 14.15
N VAL A 76 -3.98 0.23 14.02
CA VAL A 76 -4.70 -0.41 15.12
C VAL A 76 -5.00 -1.86 14.76
N VAL A 77 -5.03 -2.74 15.74
CA VAL A 77 -5.27 -4.17 15.55
C VAL A 77 -6.53 -4.59 16.29
N ILE A 78 -7.37 -5.36 15.61
CA ILE A 78 -8.50 -6.06 16.22
C ILE A 78 -8.22 -7.54 16.09
N ASP A 79 -8.05 -8.23 17.21
CA ASP A 79 -7.92 -9.69 17.30
C ASP A 79 -9.29 -10.25 17.71
N MET A 80 -10.08 -10.64 16.71
CA MET A 80 -11.39 -11.26 16.93
C MET A 80 -11.22 -12.75 17.14
N PHE A 81 -11.31 -13.17 18.40
CA PHE A 81 -11.22 -14.57 18.79
C PHE A 81 -12.49 -15.31 18.41
N CYS A 82 -12.38 -16.28 17.53
CA CYS A 82 -13.51 -17.04 16.99
C CYS A 82 -13.11 -18.50 16.68
N TYR A 83 -13.91 -19.21 15.92
CA TYR A 83 -13.62 -20.57 15.49
C TYR A 83 -14.09 -20.81 14.06
N ARG A 84 -13.49 -21.78 13.39
CA ARG A 84 -13.90 -22.25 12.08
C ARG A 84 -14.78 -23.50 12.25
N ARG A 85 -16.02 -23.45 11.77
CA ARG A 85 -16.97 -24.53 11.92
C ARG A 85 -16.71 -25.70 10.98
N PHE A 86 -16.32 -25.42 9.76
CA PHE A 86 -16.08 -26.40 8.70
C PHE A 86 -14.58 -26.56 8.41
N GLY A 87 -14.20 -27.65 7.72
CA GLY A 87 -12.84 -27.92 7.29
C GLY A 87 -12.30 -26.93 6.27
N HIS A 88 -11.09 -27.17 5.79
CA HIS A 88 -10.41 -26.33 4.81
C HIS A 88 -11.17 -26.29 3.46
N ASN A 89 -11.71 -27.42 3.06
CA ASN A 89 -12.59 -27.60 1.91
C ASN A 89 -13.60 -28.75 2.22
N GLU A 90 -14.39 -29.13 1.24
CA GLU A 90 -15.44 -30.17 1.38
C GLU A 90 -14.87 -31.54 1.72
N SER A 91 -13.63 -31.82 1.37
CA SER A 91 -12.96 -33.11 1.61
C SER A 91 -12.15 -33.15 2.89
N ASP A 92 -11.97 -32.01 3.59
CA ASP A 92 -11.15 -31.91 4.79
C ASP A 92 -11.98 -32.21 6.05
N GLU A 93 -11.51 -33.18 6.84
CA GLU A 93 -12.06 -33.48 8.17
C GLU A 93 -11.07 -32.98 9.25
N PRO A 94 -11.29 -31.81 9.81
CA PRO A 94 -10.34 -31.19 10.75
C PRO A 94 -10.23 -31.94 12.08
N ALA A 95 -11.16 -32.84 12.39
CA ALA A 95 -11.08 -33.69 13.59
C ALA A 95 -9.91 -34.69 13.53
N PHE A 96 -9.34 -34.94 12.34
CA PHE A 96 -8.15 -35.80 12.23
C PHE A 96 -6.96 -35.24 13.00
N THR A 97 -6.81 -33.93 13.04
CA THR A 97 -5.69 -33.28 13.70
C THR A 97 -6.08 -32.48 14.96
N GLN A 98 -7.32 -31.97 15.03
CA GLN A 98 -7.85 -31.22 16.18
C GLN A 98 -9.14 -31.82 16.77
N PRO A 99 -9.15 -33.08 17.24
CA PRO A 99 -10.36 -33.77 17.63
C PRO A 99 -11.06 -33.16 18.85
N ILE A 100 -10.32 -32.63 19.81
CA ILE A 100 -10.88 -32.01 21.02
C ILE A 100 -11.57 -30.70 20.68
N MET A 101 -10.92 -29.85 19.88
CA MET A 101 -11.46 -28.57 19.42
C MET A 101 -12.75 -28.78 18.65
N TYR A 102 -12.76 -29.66 17.65
CA TYR A 102 -13.93 -29.88 16.79
C TYR A 102 -15.09 -30.60 17.50
N ARG A 103 -14.79 -31.41 18.52
CA ARG A 103 -15.85 -31.95 19.41
C ARG A 103 -16.58 -30.79 20.13
N LYS A 104 -15.82 -29.79 20.62
CA LYS A 104 -16.42 -28.64 21.27
C LYS A 104 -17.15 -27.73 20.28
N ILE A 105 -16.60 -27.50 19.11
CA ILE A 105 -17.23 -26.69 18.05
C ILE A 105 -18.55 -27.28 17.58
N LYS A 106 -18.64 -28.61 17.41
CA LYS A 106 -19.88 -29.29 16.99
C LYS A 106 -21.04 -29.08 17.96
N SER A 107 -20.75 -28.96 19.26
CA SER A 107 -21.76 -28.72 20.30
C SER A 107 -22.00 -27.26 20.64
N HIS A 108 -21.19 -26.37 20.10
CA HIS A 108 -21.29 -24.92 20.36
C HIS A 108 -22.40 -24.30 19.49
N PRO A 109 -23.34 -23.51 20.06
CA PRO A 109 -24.33 -22.82 19.26
C PRO A 109 -23.66 -21.77 18.33
N THR A 110 -24.34 -21.41 17.26
CA THR A 110 -23.85 -20.35 16.37
C THR A 110 -23.93 -18.96 17.03
N ALA A 111 -23.10 -18.03 16.59
CA ALA A 111 -23.16 -16.64 17.08
C ALA A 111 -24.58 -16.04 16.90
N ALA A 112 -25.26 -16.36 15.80
CA ALA A 112 -26.64 -15.94 15.58
C ALA A 112 -27.64 -16.54 16.58
N GLU A 113 -27.44 -17.79 17.00
CA GLU A 113 -28.29 -18.42 18.04
C GLU A 113 -28.02 -17.86 19.43
N ILE A 114 -26.75 -17.61 19.76
CA ILE A 114 -26.36 -17.01 21.04
C ILE A 114 -26.96 -15.61 21.14
N TYR A 115 -26.75 -14.80 20.12
CA TYR A 115 -27.17 -13.40 20.13
C TYR A 115 -28.68 -13.24 20.06
N SER A 116 -29.39 -14.00 19.23
CA SER A 116 -30.85 -13.96 19.18
C SER A 116 -31.49 -14.34 20.52
N ARG A 117 -30.94 -15.36 21.20
CA ARG A 117 -31.41 -15.75 22.54
C ARG A 117 -31.18 -14.63 23.55
N GLN A 118 -29.99 -14.01 23.53
CA GLN A 118 -29.70 -12.87 24.39
C GLN A 118 -30.71 -11.73 24.20
N LEU A 119 -31.01 -11.35 22.96
CA LEU A 119 -31.95 -10.27 22.65
C LEU A 119 -33.40 -10.59 23.08
N VAL A 120 -33.79 -11.84 22.98
CA VAL A 120 -35.11 -12.31 23.47
C VAL A 120 -35.15 -12.28 24.98
N ASP A 121 -34.13 -12.76 25.69
CA ASP A 121 -34.04 -12.74 27.15
C ASP A 121 -34.01 -11.32 27.71
N GLU A 122 -33.40 -10.39 27.00
CA GLU A 122 -33.38 -8.94 27.32
C GLU A 122 -34.68 -8.20 26.94
N GLY A 123 -35.59 -8.89 26.23
CA GLY A 123 -36.87 -8.31 25.80
C GLY A 123 -36.76 -7.29 24.66
N VAL A 124 -35.65 -7.28 23.94
CA VAL A 124 -35.42 -6.36 22.80
C VAL A 124 -36.21 -6.83 21.57
N VAL A 125 -36.30 -8.14 21.36
CA VAL A 125 -37.06 -8.78 20.27
C VAL A 125 -37.85 -9.96 20.84
N THR A 126 -38.86 -10.44 20.09
CA THR A 126 -39.56 -11.67 20.40
C THR A 126 -38.98 -12.84 19.57
N GLU A 127 -39.26 -14.07 19.98
CA GLU A 127 -38.93 -15.26 19.19
C GLU A 127 -39.57 -15.22 17.80
N ALA A 128 -40.80 -14.68 17.70
CA ALA A 128 -41.47 -14.50 16.41
C ALA A 128 -40.73 -13.52 15.49
N ASP A 129 -40.19 -12.43 16.04
CA ASP A 129 -39.38 -11.50 15.28
C ASP A 129 -38.09 -12.15 14.76
N VAL A 130 -37.42 -12.96 15.57
CA VAL A 130 -36.23 -13.71 15.17
C VAL A 130 -36.55 -14.67 14.01
N GLN A 131 -37.65 -15.40 14.09
CA GLN A 131 -38.07 -16.33 13.01
C GLN A 131 -38.43 -15.57 11.73
N LYS A 132 -39.11 -14.43 11.87
CA LYS A 132 -39.42 -13.57 10.73
C LYS A 132 -38.15 -13.04 10.05
N MET A 133 -37.19 -12.50 10.79
CA MET A 133 -35.91 -12.01 10.24
C MET A 133 -35.16 -13.13 9.46
N ARG A 134 -35.17 -14.36 9.99
CA ARG A 134 -34.56 -15.51 9.31
C ARG A 134 -35.29 -15.87 8.01
N ALA A 135 -36.60 -15.81 8.00
CA ALA A 135 -37.40 -16.10 6.80
C ALA A 135 -37.21 -15.00 5.74
N ASP A 136 -37.28 -13.73 6.12
CA ASP A 136 -37.09 -12.59 5.24
C ASP A 136 -35.69 -12.62 4.59
N PHE A 137 -34.65 -12.98 5.36
CA PHE A 137 -33.29 -13.07 4.82
C PHE A 137 -33.12 -14.25 3.86
N ARG A 138 -33.76 -15.38 4.12
CA ARG A 138 -33.76 -16.50 3.20
C ARG A 138 -34.46 -16.16 1.90
N GLU A 139 -35.63 -15.54 1.97
CA GLU A 139 -36.35 -15.06 0.81
C GLU A 139 -35.51 -14.09 -0.03
N HIS A 140 -34.79 -13.16 0.62
CA HIS A 140 -33.85 -12.27 -0.06
C HIS A 140 -32.75 -13.05 -0.80
N LEU A 141 -32.15 -14.07 -0.16
CA LEU A 141 -31.12 -14.89 -0.81
C LEU A 141 -31.68 -15.68 -2.01
N ASP A 142 -32.89 -16.18 -1.92
CA ASP A 142 -33.56 -16.89 -3.02
C ASP A 142 -33.80 -15.93 -4.21
N GLN A 143 -34.25 -14.69 -3.96
CA GLN A 143 -34.43 -13.66 -4.97
C GLN A 143 -33.11 -13.28 -5.65
N GLU A 144 -32.04 -13.08 -4.88
CA GLU A 144 -30.72 -12.77 -5.44
C GLU A 144 -30.13 -13.95 -6.23
N PHE A 145 -30.41 -15.18 -5.79
CA PHE A 145 -30.00 -16.38 -6.54
C PHE A 145 -30.70 -16.45 -7.89
N GLU A 146 -32.02 -16.22 -7.97
CA GLU A 146 -32.75 -16.15 -9.24
C GLU A 146 -32.25 -15.00 -10.13
N ALA A 147 -31.95 -13.83 -9.54
CA ALA A 147 -31.43 -12.67 -10.27
C ALA A 147 -30.03 -12.94 -10.86
N SER A 148 -29.25 -13.85 -10.27
CA SER A 148 -27.91 -14.19 -10.74
C SER A 148 -27.84 -14.73 -12.16
N ASP A 149 -28.90 -15.39 -12.65
CA ASP A 149 -28.98 -15.93 -14.00
C ASP A 149 -28.98 -14.83 -15.08
N SER A 150 -29.44 -13.63 -14.73
CA SER A 150 -29.50 -12.47 -15.62
C SER A 150 -28.38 -11.46 -15.37
N PHE A 151 -27.52 -11.69 -14.39
CA PHE A 151 -26.45 -10.79 -14.02
C PHE A 151 -25.43 -10.58 -15.14
N LYS A 152 -25.22 -9.34 -15.52
CA LYS A 152 -24.16 -8.95 -16.47
C LYS A 152 -23.17 -8.07 -15.72
N PRO A 153 -21.89 -8.50 -15.60
CA PRO A 153 -20.89 -7.68 -14.94
C PRO A 153 -20.74 -6.34 -15.64
N ASN A 154 -20.72 -5.28 -14.86
CA ASN A 154 -20.40 -3.95 -15.36
C ASN A 154 -18.92 -3.90 -15.77
N LYS A 155 -18.61 -3.44 -16.98
CA LYS A 155 -17.23 -3.41 -17.49
C LYS A 155 -16.34 -2.36 -16.81
N ALA A 156 -16.91 -1.44 -16.06
CA ALA A 156 -16.24 -0.22 -15.64
C ALA A 156 -15.66 -0.25 -14.22
N ASP A 157 -16.09 -1.16 -13.35
CA ASP A 157 -15.88 -1.01 -11.90
C ASP A 157 -14.41 -0.97 -11.44
N TRP A 158 -13.48 -1.60 -12.14
CA TRP A 158 -12.05 -1.59 -11.75
C TRP A 158 -11.19 -0.56 -12.48
N LEU A 159 -11.73 0.11 -13.49
CA LEU A 159 -11.06 1.20 -14.23
C LEU A 159 -11.69 2.57 -13.96
N ASP A 160 -12.37 2.71 -12.83
CA ASP A 160 -12.98 3.98 -12.43
C ASP A 160 -12.00 4.93 -11.72
N GLY A 161 -12.41 6.16 -11.53
CA GLY A 161 -11.65 7.18 -10.84
C GLY A 161 -10.35 7.53 -11.59
N LYS A 162 -9.21 7.44 -10.94
CA LYS A 162 -7.90 7.78 -11.53
C LYS A 162 -7.44 6.84 -12.64
N TRP A 163 -8.06 5.67 -12.77
CA TRP A 163 -7.80 4.71 -13.84
C TRP A 163 -8.67 4.95 -15.08
N SER A 164 -9.66 5.84 -14.98
CA SER A 164 -10.54 6.15 -16.10
C SER A 164 -9.77 6.70 -17.29
N GLY A 165 -9.98 6.10 -18.44
CA GLY A 165 -9.29 6.48 -19.66
C GLY A 165 -7.89 5.89 -19.86
N ILE A 166 -7.37 5.12 -18.89
CA ILE A 166 -6.13 4.37 -19.05
C ILE A 166 -6.45 3.04 -19.73
N GLY A 167 -5.75 2.74 -20.83
CA GLY A 167 -5.92 1.54 -21.62
C GLY A 167 -4.60 1.06 -22.20
N PHE A 168 -4.67 0.01 -23.00
CA PHE A 168 -3.50 -0.48 -23.74
C PHE A 168 -3.19 0.42 -24.92
N ALA A 169 -1.91 0.70 -25.14
CA ALA A 169 -1.47 1.34 -26.37
C ALA A 169 -1.61 0.35 -27.55
N GLU A 170 -2.30 0.77 -28.58
CA GLU A 170 -2.48 -0.02 -29.81
C GLU A 170 -1.50 0.44 -30.89
N ASP A 171 -1.03 -0.52 -31.73
CA ASP A 171 -0.18 -0.31 -32.89
C ASP A 171 1.08 0.56 -32.66
N GLU A 172 1.27 1.60 -33.47
CA GLU A 172 2.45 2.48 -33.44
C GLU A 172 2.50 3.34 -32.17
N ALA A 173 1.38 3.57 -31.48
CA ALA A 173 1.32 4.29 -30.21
C ALA A 173 2.12 3.62 -29.08
N ARG A 174 2.51 2.34 -29.24
CA ARG A 174 3.40 1.64 -28.29
C ARG A 174 4.78 2.28 -28.13
N ARG A 175 5.21 3.08 -29.10
CA ARG A 175 6.50 3.77 -29.10
C ARG A 175 6.40 5.24 -28.78
N GLY A 176 5.34 5.76 -28.27
CA GLY A 176 5.10 7.13 -27.92
C GLY A 176 6.19 8.15 -28.31
N ASP A 177 5.87 9.34 -28.66
CA ASP A 177 6.85 10.41 -28.81
C ASP A 177 7.27 10.89 -27.42
N THR A 178 8.52 10.59 -27.05
CA THR A 178 9.12 10.98 -25.75
C THR A 178 10.06 12.20 -25.91
N GLY A 179 10.10 12.79 -27.08
CA GLY A 179 10.90 14.00 -27.34
C GLY A 179 10.39 15.19 -26.54
N VAL A 180 11.30 15.99 -26.00
CA VAL A 180 10.98 17.26 -25.32
C VAL A 180 11.70 18.40 -26.03
N ASP A 181 11.00 19.51 -26.18
CA ASP A 181 11.56 20.72 -26.78
C ASP A 181 12.85 21.15 -26.07
N LEU A 182 13.87 21.52 -26.87
CA LEU A 182 15.20 21.87 -26.37
C LEU A 182 15.17 23.06 -25.38
N GLU A 183 14.32 24.05 -25.63
CA GLU A 183 14.22 25.21 -24.73
C GLU A 183 13.57 24.83 -23.40
N VAL A 184 12.63 23.86 -23.39
CA VAL A 184 12.07 23.29 -22.17
C VAL A 184 13.14 22.54 -21.38
N LEU A 185 13.95 21.71 -22.04
CA LEU A 185 15.07 21.00 -21.40
C LEU A 185 16.10 21.97 -20.79
N LYS A 186 16.46 23.05 -21.51
CA LYS A 186 17.36 24.07 -21.00
C LYS A 186 16.78 24.82 -19.81
N ASP A 187 15.50 25.18 -19.84
CA ASP A 187 14.85 25.86 -18.72
C ASP A 187 14.83 24.96 -17.48
N VAL A 188 14.38 23.71 -17.61
CA VAL A 188 14.45 22.72 -16.53
C VAL A 188 15.87 22.59 -16.00
N GLY A 189 16.85 22.41 -16.87
CA GLY A 189 18.26 22.26 -16.51
C GLY A 189 18.81 23.45 -15.73
N ARG A 190 18.44 24.69 -16.12
CA ARG A 190 18.80 25.91 -15.41
C ARG A 190 18.17 25.97 -14.01
N GLN A 191 16.90 25.59 -13.88
CA GLN A 191 16.22 25.59 -12.58
C GLN A 191 16.83 24.59 -11.60
N ILE A 192 17.06 23.33 -12.04
CA ILE A 192 17.63 22.29 -11.16
C ILE A 192 19.11 22.50 -10.83
N THR A 193 19.80 23.36 -11.53
CA THR A 193 21.21 23.76 -11.23
C THR A 193 21.32 25.11 -10.50
N LYS A 194 20.18 25.70 -10.13
CA LYS A 194 20.14 26.96 -9.38
C LYS A 194 20.18 26.68 -7.88
N LEU A 195 21.12 27.29 -7.17
CA LEU A 195 21.17 27.26 -5.71
C LEU A 195 20.54 28.50 -5.11
N PRO A 196 19.87 28.42 -3.95
CA PRO A 196 19.48 29.60 -3.19
C PRO A 196 20.72 30.45 -2.81
N GLY A 197 20.59 31.79 -2.79
CA GLY A 197 21.72 32.68 -2.57
C GLY A 197 22.40 32.54 -1.20
N ASP A 198 21.68 32.08 -0.22
CA ASP A 198 22.12 31.82 1.17
C ASP A 198 22.58 30.37 1.42
N PHE A 199 22.59 29.52 0.40
CA PHE A 199 22.86 28.06 0.55
C PHE A 199 24.36 27.77 0.39
N GLN A 200 24.95 27.19 1.43
CA GLN A 200 26.36 26.82 1.46
C GLN A 200 26.57 25.37 1.03
N ALA A 201 26.71 25.15 -0.28
CA ALA A 201 26.96 23.81 -0.80
C ALA A 201 28.39 23.33 -0.54
N HIS A 202 28.58 22.02 -0.28
CA HIS A 202 29.92 21.45 -0.21
C HIS A 202 30.68 21.72 -1.52
N ARG A 203 31.97 22.07 -1.43
CA ARG A 203 32.80 22.49 -2.56
C ARG A 203 32.73 21.53 -3.77
N THR A 204 32.75 20.21 -3.52
CA THR A 204 32.69 19.20 -4.58
C THR A 204 31.31 19.17 -5.24
N VAL A 205 30.24 19.27 -4.42
CA VAL A 205 28.86 19.29 -4.92
C VAL A 205 28.62 20.56 -5.75
N LYS A 206 29.13 21.72 -5.31
CA LYS A 206 29.05 22.96 -6.08
C LYS A 206 29.67 22.80 -7.47
N ARG A 207 30.89 22.23 -7.56
CA ARG A 207 31.52 21.94 -8.85
C ARG A 207 30.72 21.02 -9.74
N LEU A 208 30.07 19.99 -9.15
CA LEU A 208 29.18 19.09 -9.87
C LEU A 208 27.99 19.86 -10.48
N ILE A 209 27.36 20.73 -9.70
CA ILE A 209 26.23 21.54 -10.15
C ILE A 209 26.67 22.51 -11.26
N ASP A 210 27.82 23.17 -11.10
CA ASP A 210 28.38 24.09 -12.11
C ASP A 210 28.64 23.30 -13.41
N ARG A 211 29.22 22.10 -13.35
CA ARG A 211 29.41 21.23 -14.51
C ARG A 211 28.10 20.82 -15.18
N ARG A 212 27.07 20.48 -14.40
CA ARG A 212 25.74 20.17 -14.94
C ARG A 212 25.11 21.35 -15.66
N ARG A 213 25.32 22.56 -15.14
CA ARG A 213 24.91 23.79 -15.83
C ARG A 213 25.62 23.96 -17.16
N GLU A 214 26.92 23.69 -17.22
CA GLU A 214 27.70 23.74 -18.49
C GLU A 214 27.16 22.70 -19.50
N MET A 215 26.84 21.49 -19.08
CA MET A 215 26.24 20.44 -19.94
C MET A 215 24.96 20.97 -20.61
N ILE A 216 24.10 21.64 -19.84
CA ILE A 216 22.84 22.21 -20.34
C ILE A 216 23.08 23.35 -21.32
N GLU A 217 23.95 24.27 -21.00
CA GLU A 217 24.20 25.42 -21.88
C GLU A 217 24.88 25.01 -23.20
N LYS A 218 25.78 24.04 -23.16
CA LYS A 218 26.42 23.47 -24.35
C LYS A 218 25.52 22.51 -25.13
N GLY A 219 24.62 21.79 -24.45
CA GLY A 219 23.77 20.76 -25.03
C GLY A 219 24.52 19.49 -25.39
N ASP A 220 25.66 19.23 -24.76
CA ASP A 220 26.49 18.06 -25.00
C ASP A 220 26.99 17.41 -23.71
N SER A 221 27.56 16.22 -23.82
CA SER A 221 28.20 15.51 -22.71
C SER A 221 27.31 15.32 -21.49
N ILE A 222 26.00 15.24 -21.69
CA ILE A 222 25.00 15.00 -20.65
C ILE A 222 25.29 13.65 -19.98
N ASP A 223 25.62 13.67 -18.71
CA ASP A 223 25.82 12.43 -17.95
C ASP A 223 24.49 11.78 -17.56
N TRP A 224 24.55 10.51 -17.14
CA TRP A 224 23.38 9.73 -16.80
C TRP A 224 22.53 10.39 -15.70
N ALA A 225 23.17 10.91 -14.65
CA ALA A 225 22.44 11.52 -13.55
C ALA A 225 21.78 12.84 -13.97
N MET A 226 22.39 13.61 -14.87
CA MET A 226 21.76 14.81 -15.42
C MET A 226 20.57 14.48 -16.31
N ALA A 227 20.69 13.43 -17.14
CA ALA A 227 19.60 12.94 -17.98
C ALA A 227 18.39 12.48 -17.13
N GLU A 228 18.64 11.77 -16.03
CA GLU A 228 17.64 11.38 -15.05
C GLU A 228 16.91 12.60 -14.45
N HIS A 229 17.66 13.62 -14.04
CA HIS A 229 17.09 14.84 -13.50
C HIS A 229 16.26 15.62 -14.53
N LEU A 230 16.70 15.66 -15.79
CA LEU A 230 15.94 16.29 -16.87
C LEU A 230 14.63 15.56 -17.15
N ALA A 231 14.67 14.21 -17.20
CA ALA A 231 13.47 13.40 -17.41
C ALA A 231 12.45 13.59 -16.29
N MET A 232 12.89 13.57 -15.03
CA MET A 232 11.99 13.85 -13.89
C MET A 232 11.49 15.31 -13.92
N GLY A 233 12.36 16.27 -14.23
CA GLY A 233 12.02 17.69 -14.24
C GLY A 233 11.00 18.04 -15.32
N THR A 234 11.07 17.42 -16.50
CA THR A 234 10.08 17.61 -17.57
C THR A 234 8.73 17.03 -17.22
N LEU A 235 8.67 15.82 -16.63
CA LEU A 235 7.42 15.23 -16.13
C LEU A 235 6.77 16.11 -15.05
N LEU A 236 7.57 16.64 -14.11
CA LEU A 236 7.07 17.55 -13.09
C LEU A 236 6.47 18.81 -13.71
N ARG A 237 7.10 19.38 -14.73
CA ARG A 237 6.60 20.54 -15.46
C ARG A 237 5.28 20.26 -16.20
N GLU A 238 5.09 19.02 -16.65
CA GLU A 238 3.85 18.51 -17.24
C GLU A 238 2.81 18.08 -16.20
N HIS A 239 3.02 18.43 -14.92
CA HIS A 239 2.15 18.13 -13.77
C HIS A 239 2.10 16.67 -13.36
N TYR A 240 2.94 15.78 -13.90
CA TYR A 240 3.03 14.40 -13.43
C TYR A 240 3.76 14.33 -12.08
N PRO A 241 3.17 13.68 -11.07
CA PRO A 241 3.89 13.41 -9.82
C PRO A 241 5.06 12.44 -10.07
N VAL A 242 6.18 12.68 -9.40
CA VAL A 242 7.33 11.78 -9.42
C VAL A 242 7.68 11.37 -8.01
N ARG A 243 7.69 10.07 -7.75
CA ARG A 243 8.09 9.48 -6.48
C ARG A 243 9.25 8.52 -6.69
N PHE A 244 10.35 8.79 -6.00
CA PHE A 244 11.58 8.01 -6.08
C PHE A 244 11.97 7.50 -4.69
N SER A 245 12.12 6.20 -4.51
CA SER A 245 12.51 5.61 -3.24
C SER A 245 13.60 4.56 -3.39
N GLY A 246 14.30 4.28 -2.31
CA GLY A 246 15.35 3.27 -2.22
C GLY A 246 16.38 3.64 -1.16
N GLN A 247 17.36 2.78 -0.95
CA GLN A 247 18.46 3.07 -0.02
C GLN A 247 19.42 4.07 -0.67
N ASP A 248 19.76 5.14 0.06
CA ASP A 248 20.72 6.18 -0.35
C ASP A 248 20.40 6.93 -1.66
N VAL A 249 19.17 6.85 -2.15
CA VAL A 249 18.77 7.43 -3.46
C VAL A 249 18.85 8.95 -3.51
N GLU A 250 18.74 9.64 -2.39
CA GLU A 250 18.80 11.11 -2.35
C GLU A 250 20.16 11.64 -2.83
N ARG A 251 21.24 10.94 -2.52
CA ARG A 251 22.60 11.22 -2.99
C ARG A 251 22.97 10.34 -4.18
N GLY A 252 22.51 9.12 -4.16
CA GLY A 252 22.94 7.99 -4.96
C GLY A 252 24.08 7.22 -4.27
N THR A 253 24.04 5.87 -4.33
CA THR A 253 25.05 5.00 -3.73
C THR A 253 26.46 5.36 -4.20
N PHE A 254 26.64 5.71 -5.48
CA PHE A 254 27.90 6.09 -6.11
C PHE A 254 28.14 7.61 -6.11
N SER A 255 27.42 8.38 -5.30
CA SER A 255 27.54 9.83 -5.26
C SER A 255 27.27 10.52 -6.63
N GLN A 256 26.44 9.92 -7.44
CA GLN A 256 26.13 10.37 -8.80
C GLN A 256 24.94 11.32 -8.87
N ARG A 257 23.90 11.11 -8.03
CA ARG A 257 22.61 11.81 -8.17
C ARG A 257 22.59 13.19 -7.52
N HIS A 258 22.82 13.27 -6.24
CA HIS A 258 22.70 14.51 -5.47
C HIS A 258 21.37 15.27 -5.71
N ALA A 259 20.23 14.54 -5.65
CA ALA A 259 18.91 15.14 -5.79
C ALA A 259 18.51 15.96 -4.56
N VAL A 260 19.11 15.67 -3.41
CA VAL A 260 18.98 16.46 -2.18
C VAL A 260 20.36 16.99 -1.79
N LEU A 261 20.43 18.28 -1.64
CA LEU A 261 21.64 19.00 -1.22
C LEU A 261 21.53 19.38 0.26
N ILE A 262 22.66 19.35 0.96
CA ILE A 262 22.73 19.69 2.37
C ILE A 262 23.61 20.93 2.54
N ASP A 263 23.05 21.93 3.20
CA ASP A 263 23.77 23.14 3.58
C ASP A 263 24.85 22.84 4.62
N GLN A 264 26.06 23.28 4.40
CA GLN A 264 27.21 22.88 5.22
C GLN A 264 27.27 23.60 6.57
N GLU A 265 26.49 24.66 6.77
CA GLU A 265 26.47 25.43 8.03
C GLU A 265 25.23 25.09 8.86
N THR A 266 24.09 24.83 8.20
CA THR A 266 22.79 24.70 8.87
C THR A 266 22.18 23.33 8.75
N GLU A 267 22.77 22.42 7.95
CA GLU A 267 22.19 21.12 7.56
C GLU A 267 20.80 21.24 6.88
N ARG A 268 20.41 22.44 6.47
CA ARG A 268 19.17 22.67 5.71
C ARG A 268 19.20 21.86 4.41
N ARG A 269 18.12 21.18 4.15
CA ARG A 269 17.94 20.37 2.95
C ARG A 269 17.36 21.22 1.81
N TYR A 270 17.94 21.10 0.64
CA TYR A 270 17.43 21.71 -0.59
C TYR A 270 17.29 20.65 -1.68
N THR A 271 16.13 20.60 -2.31
CA THR A 271 15.81 19.63 -3.37
C THR A 271 15.46 20.39 -4.64
N PRO A 272 16.39 20.56 -5.59
CA PRO A 272 16.19 21.41 -6.77
C PRO A 272 14.95 21.04 -7.60
N LEU A 273 14.65 19.74 -7.76
CA LEU A 273 13.49 19.24 -8.49
C LEU A 273 12.13 19.64 -7.87
N LYS A 274 12.10 20.20 -6.68
CA LYS A 274 10.86 20.76 -6.08
C LYS A 274 10.59 22.20 -6.50
N SER A 275 11.46 22.78 -7.34
CA SER A 275 11.40 24.18 -7.74
C SER A 275 11.65 24.37 -9.24
N VAL A 276 11.18 23.43 -10.06
CA VAL A 276 11.31 23.50 -11.52
C VAL A 276 10.32 24.52 -12.10
N SER A 277 9.08 24.51 -11.62
CA SER A 277 8.07 25.52 -11.93
C SER A 277 7.12 25.74 -10.73
N PRO A 278 6.41 26.89 -10.67
CA PRO A 278 5.53 27.19 -9.53
C PRO A 278 4.36 26.22 -9.35
N ASP A 279 3.87 25.65 -10.43
CA ASP A 279 2.67 24.81 -10.53
C ASP A 279 2.99 23.35 -10.89
N GLN A 280 4.23 22.93 -10.75
CA GLN A 280 4.69 21.58 -11.11
C GLN A 280 3.99 20.45 -10.34
N GLY A 281 4.09 19.25 -10.88
CA GLY A 281 3.74 18.01 -10.19
C GLY A 281 4.54 17.81 -8.89
N ARG A 282 4.01 16.99 -7.99
CA ARG A 282 4.66 16.70 -6.70
C ARG A 282 5.92 15.85 -6.90
N PHE A 283 7.04 16.31 -6.34
CA PHE A 283 8.29 15.55 -6.31
C PHE A 283 8.57 14.99 -4.91
N GLU A 284 8.79 13.70 -4.83
CA GLU A 284 9.25 13.02 -3.62
C GLU A 284 10.49 12.19 -3.94
N ILE A 285 11.53 12.32 -3.14
CA ILE A 285 12.68 11.43 -3.14
C ILE A 285 13.00 11.05 -1.69
N ILE A 286 13.20 9.75 -1.43
CA ILE A 286 13.18 9.21 -0.08
C ILE A 286 14.23 8.13 0.08
N ASN A 287 15.19 8.36 0.99
CA ASN A 287 16.03 7.28 1.50
C ASN A 287 15.15 6.33 2.34
N SER A 288 14.81 5.18 1.79
CA SER A 288 13.98 4.18 2.44
C SER A 288 14.80 3.34 3.41
N MET A 289 14.23 3.09 4.58
CA MET A 289 14.78 2.16 5.59
C MET A 289 14.09 0.79 5.57
N LEU A 290 13.19 0.58 4.62
CA LEU A 290 12.49 -0.69 4.45
C LEU A 290 13.39 -1.72 3.76
N SER A 291 13.11 -3.01 4.01
CA SER A 291 13.65 -4.09 3.20
C SER A 291 13.17 -3.98 1.75
N GLU A 292 13.85 -4.64 0.84
CA GLU A 292 13.55 -4.61 -0.60
C GLU A 292 12.11 -5.06 -0.88
N GLU A 293 11.66 -6.14 -0.25
CA GLU A 293 10.27 -6.61 -0.35
C GLU A 293 9.27 -5.56 0.13
N ALA A 294 9.55 -4.95 1.29
CA ALA A 294 8.64 -3.99 1.88
C ALA A 294 8.58 -2.68 1.10
N VAL A 295 9.71 -2.17 0.61
CA VAL A 295 9.72 -0.92 -0.17
C VAL A 295 9.08 -1.13 -1.54
N LEU A 296 9.38 -2.21 -2.25
CA LEU A 296 8.77 -2.48 -3.54
C LEU A 296 7.27 -2.73 -3.40
N GLY A 297 6.85 -3.47 -2.38
CA GLY A 297 5.42 -3.68 -2.09
C GLY A 297 4.69 -2.37 -1.79
N PHE A 298 5.33 -1.45 -1.07
CA PHE A 298 4.75 -0.13 -0.81
C PHE A 298 4.63 0.70 -2.10
N GLU A 299 5.69 0.77 -2.89
CA GLU A 299 5.72 1.56 -4.13
C GLU A 299 4.77 0.99 -5.19
N TYR A 300 4.65 -0.34 -5.28
CA TYR A 300 3.64 -0.97 -6.12
C TYR A 300 2.22 -0.56 -5.70
N GLY A 301 1.90 -0.63 -4.40
CA GLY A 301 0.61 -0.19 -3.90
C GLY A 301 0.36 1.31 -4.13
N TYR A 302 1.40 2.14 -4.05
CA TYR A 302 1.34 3.57 -4.36
C TYR A 302 0.98 3.80 -5.84
N SER A 303 1.66 3.09 -6.76
CA SER A 303 1.42 3.21 -8.20
C SER A 303 0.00 2.78 -8.59
N LEU A 304 -0.55 1.77 -7.92
CA LEU A 304 -1.96 1.37 -8.12
C LEU A 304 -2.96 2.42 -7.64
N ALA A 305 -2.63 3.16 -6.58
CA ALA A 305 -3.48 4.23 -6.07
C ALA A 305 -3.34 5.54 -6.87
N GLU A 306 -2.18 5.77 -7.50
CA GLU A 306 -1.87 6.95 -8.32
C GLU A 306 -1.22 6.55 -9.65
N PRO A 307 -2.02 6.06 -10.62
CA PRO A 307 -1.49 5.55 -11.88
C PRO A 307 -0.85 6.61 -12.78
N ASN A 308 -1.10 7.90 -12.52
CA ASN A 308 -0.49 9.00 -13.26
C ASN A 308 0.88 9.43 -12.72
N ALA A 309 1.35 8.82 -11.63
CA ALA A 309 2.66 9.13 -11.08
C ALA A 309 3.76 8.25 -11.70
N LEU A 310 4.93 8.82 -11.97
CA LEU A 310 6.13 8.03 -12.14
C LEU A 310 6.60 7.56 -10.76
N VAL A 311 6.51 6.27 -10.49
CA VAL A 311 6.96 5.66 -9.23
C VAL A 311 8.19 4.82 -9.52
N VAL A 312 9.30 5.15 -8.87
CA VAL A 312 10.59 4.50 -9.05
C VAL A 312 11.09 3.95 -7.72
N TRP A 313 11.43 2.67 -7.71
CA TRP A 313 12.25 2.09 -6.67
C TRP A 313 13.62 1.73 -7.24
N GLU A 314 14.69 2.21 -6.60
CA GLU A 314 16.07 1.84 -6.91
C GLU A 314 16.60 0.90 -5.85
N ALA A 315 16.96 -0.33 -6.23
CA ALA A 315 17.74 -1.20 -5.37
C ALA A 315 19.15 -0.59 -5.22
N GLN A 316 19.77 -0.72 -4.03
CA GLN A 316 21.11 -0.18 -3.79
C GLN A 316 22.14 -0.77 -4.76
N PHE A 317 22.03 -2.08 -5.03
CA PHE A 317 22.67 -2.81 -6.11
C PHE A 317 21.65 -3.75 -6.74
N GLY A 318 21.81 -4.10 -8.02
CA GLY A 318 20.89 -5.00 -8.72
C GLY A 318 20.69 -6.34 -8.01
N ASP A 319 21.73 -6.87 -7.38
CA ASP A 319 21.68 -8.13 -6.61
C ASP A 319 20.67 -8.09 -5.47
N PHE A 320 20.43 -6.94 -4.89
CA PHE A 320 19.47 -6.79 -3.79
C PHE A 320 18.00 -6.83 -4.25
N ALA A 321 17.73 -6.72 -5.54
CA ALA A 321 16.39 -6.94 -6.08
C ALA A 321 15.85 -8.35 -5.80
N ASN A 322 16.74 -9.33 -5.57
CA ASN A 322 16.34 -10.68 -5.17
C ASN A 322 15.49 -10.72 -3.89
N GLY A 323 15.74 -9.81 -2.95
CA GLY A 323 14.91 -9.67 -1.74
C GLY A 323 13.46 -9.26 -2.02
N ALA A 324 13.18 -8.69 -3.19
CA ALA A 324 11.85 -8.27 -3.64
C ALA A 324 11.25 -9.18 -4.72
N GLN A 325 11.90 -10.28 -5.08
CA GLN A 325 11.50 -11.15 -6.20
C GLN A 325 10.05 -11.62 -6.10
N VAL A 326 9.58 -11.94 -4.90
CA VAL A 326 8.20 -12.37 -4.68
C VAL A 326 7.18 -11.29 -5.09
N VAL A 327 7.48 -10.02 -4.85
CA VAL A 327 6.62 -8.90 -5.27
C VAL A 327 6.63 -8.77 -6.79
N ILE A 328 7.80 -8.91 -7.42
CA ILE A 328 7.95 -8.88 -8.88
C ILE A 328 7.10 -9.99 -9.52
N ASP A 329 7.27 -11.24 -9.08
CA ASP A 329 6.63 -12.40 -9.70
C ASP A 329 5.12 -12.47 -9.42
N GLN A 330 4.72 -12.19 -8.18
CA GLN A 330 3.33 -12.41 -7.76
C GLN A 330 2.42 -11.19 -7.94
N PHE A 331 2.96 -9.99 -8.06
CA PHE A 331 2.17 -8.76 -8.14
C PHE A 331 2.48 -7.97 -9.42
N ILE A 332 3.73 -7.63 -9.71
CA ILE A 332 4.06 -6.75 -10.83
C ILE A 332 3.86 -7.48 -12.17
N SER A 333 4.57 -8.60 -12.39
CA SER A 333 4.51 -9.34 -13.66
C SER A 333 3.16 -10.02 -13.93
N SER A 334 2.39 -10.27 -12.89
CA SER A 334 1.06 -10.89 -12.98
C SER A 334 -0.10 -9.93 -12.69
N GLY A 335 0.19 -8.67 -12.44
CA GLY A 335 -0.78 -7.67 -11.99
C GLY A 335 -1.93 -7.46 -12.95
N GLU A 336 -1.64 -7.38 -14.25
CA GLU A 336 -2.63 -7.24 -15.29
C GLU A 336 -3.68 -8.37 -15.28
N ARG A 337 -3.23 -9.61 -15.13
CA ARG A 337 -4.13 -10.79 -15.13
C ARG A 337 -4.87 -10.96 -13.81
N LYS A 338 -4.23 -10.67 -12.68
CA LYS A 338 -4.82 -10.85 -11.35
C LYS A 338 -5.72 -9.69 -10.94
N TRP A 339 -5.28 -8.47 -11.22
CA TRP A 339 -5.91 -7.26 -10.68
C TRP A 339 -6.55 -6.39 -11.76
N LEU A 340 -6.40 -6.78 -13.04
CA LEU A 340 -6.88 -6.05 -14.21
C LEU A 340 -6.35 -4.60 -14.28
N ARG A 341 -5.24 -4.35 -13.62
CA ARG A 341 -4.54 -3.06 -13.58
C ARG A 341 -3.06 -3.30 -13.78
N MET A 342 -2.44 -2.45 -14.56
CA MET A 342 -1.02 -2.45 -14.84
C MET A 342 -0.44 -1.10 -14.44
N SER A 343 0.57 -1.13 -13.58
CA SER A 343 1.21 0.07 -13.07
C SER A 343 2.71 -0.16 -12.92
#